data_ce66e8e04b5ae5399cdb9bce5b4dcc8e
#
_entry.id   ce66e8e04b5ae5399cdb9bce5b4dcc8e
#
_cell.length_a   1.000
_cell.length_b   1.000
_cell.length_c   1.000
_cell.angle_alpha   90.00
_cell.angle_beta   90.00
_cell.angle_gamma   90.00
#
_symmetry.space_group_name_H-M   'P 1'
#
loop_
_entity.id
_entity.type
_entity.pdbx_description
1 polymer ?
#
loop_
_entity_poly.entity_id
_entity_poly.type
_entity_poly.pdbx_seq_one_letter_code
_entity_poly.pdbx_strand_id
1 'polypeptide(L)'
;MRSSRMQSPGTMAVDNFLFGQCILYFLAFLFGFIAVVPLSENSDDFQGKCLLFTEGMWQNENMTMGKQRFIVEEWGPESSCRFITFVGIVSLILSAVQAWRTFFFLCKGHDDSLFHAFLNLLLCLLVVFVVFVAGTISSVGFSAWCDAVTENGAMPSSCEDLQDTDLELGVDNNSFYDQFAIAQFGLWSAWLCWLGLTVLAFLKVYHNHRQQELLDSLVQEKELLLGHPLQRSSYNRNAMI
;
A
#
# COMPACT_ATOMS: atom_id res chain seq x y z
N MET A 1 -30.14 4.49 33.66
CA MET A 1 -29.59 3.15 33.93
C MET A 1 -28.78 2.72 32.71
N ARG A 2 -27.47 2.82 32.81
CA ARG A 2 -26.51 2.43 31.75
C ARG A 2 -26.27 0.94 31.88
N SER A 3 -26.90 0.14 31.03
CA SER A 3 -26.69 -1.32 30.99
C SER A 3 -25.23 -1.56 30.59
N SER A 4 -24.43 -2.00 31.54
CA SER A 4 -23.06 -2.50 31.30
C SER A 4 -23.20 -3.81 30.53
N ARG A 5 -23.13 -3.73 29.19
CA ARG A 5 -23.03 -4.93 28.35
C ARG A 5 -21.67 -5.56 28.64
N MET A 6 -21.66 -6.71 29.35
CA MET A 6 -20.49 -7.55 29.55
C MET A 6 -19.97 -7.95 28.16
N GLN A 7 -18.90 -7.29 27.72
CA GLN A 7 -18.26 -7.59 26.45
C GLN A 7 -17.54 -8.93 26.57
N SER A 8 -17.90 -9.87 25.72
CA SER A 8 -17.26 -11.17 25.59
C SER A 8 -15.78 -10.96 25.19
N PRO A 9 -14.81 -11.76 25.69
CA PRO A 9 -13.40 -11.62 25.33
C PRO A 9 -13.12 -11.73 23.81
N GLY A 10 -14.00 -12.37 23.05
CA GLY A 10 -13.92 -12.45 21.60
C GLY A 10 -14.23 -11.11 20.89
N THR A 11 -15.15 -10.30 21.43
CA THR A 11 -15.47 -8.99 20.85
C THR A 11 -14.34 -7.98 21.03
N MET A 12 -13.65 -7.98 22.16
CA MET A 12 -12.48 -7.10 22.38
C MET A 12 -11.33 -7.39 21.40
N ALA A 13 -11.09 -8.65 21.04
CA ALA A 13 -10.04 -8.99 20.08
C ALA A 13 -10.38 -8.48 18.67
N VAL A 14 -11.63 -8.60 18.22
CA VAL A 14 -12.10 -8.12 16.92
C VAL A 14 -12.05 -6.60 16.85
N ASP A 15 -12.44 -5.89 17.91
CA ASP A 15 -12.38 -4.43 17.98
C ASP A 15 -10.94 -3.91 17.86
N ASN A 16 -9.96 -4.60 18.49
CA ASN A 16 -8.55 -4.24 18.39
C ASN A 16 -7.99 -4.45 16.97
N PHE A 17 -8.39 -5.51 16.26
CA PHE A 17 -8.01 -5.72 14.86
C PHE A 17 -8.59 -4.65 13.94
N LEU A 18 -9.85 -4.32 14.09
CA LEU A 18 -10.51 -3.25 13.32
C LEU A 18 -9.87 -1.89 13.57
N PHE A 19 -9.56 -1.58 14.82
CA PHE A 19 -8.87 -0.34 15.18
C PHE A 19 -7.48 -0.26 14.56
N GLY A 20 -6.68 -1.33 14.66
CA GLY A 20 -5.37 -1.42 14.01
C GLY A 20 -5.44 -1.24 12.49
N GLN A 21 -6.42 -1.88 11.84
CA GLN A 21 -6.65 -1.71 10.39
C GLN A 21 -7.02 -0.27 10.04
N CYS A 22 -7.88 0.39 10.84
CA CYS A 22 -8.27 1.78 10.62
C CYS A 22 -7.06 2.71 10.66
N ILE A 23 -6.18 2.57 11.64
CA ILE A 23 -4.95 3.37 11.75
C ILE A 23 -4.03 3.13 10.54
N LEU A 24 -3.80 1.87 10.16
CA LEU A 24 -2.91 1.55 9.04
C LEU A 24 -3.46 2.06 7.71
N TYR A 25 -4.77 1.98 7.45
CA TYR A 25 -5.37 2.57 6.26
C TYR A 25 -5.22 4.10 6.24
N PHE A 26 -5.39 4.75 7.38
CA PHE A 26 -5.19 6.19 7.50
C PHE A 26 -3.72 6.58 7.25
N LEU A 27 -2.76 5.83 7.79
CA LEU A 27 -1.33 6.04 7.53
C LEU A 27 -0.98 5.78 6.06
N ALA A 28 -1.53 4.72 5.46
CA ALA A 28 -1.35 4.44 4.03
C ALA A 28 -1.91 5.57 3.15
N PHE A 29 -3.03 6.18 3.54
CA PHE A 29 -3.57 7.37 2.89
C PHE A 29 -2.62 8.56 2.99
N LEU A 30 -2.10 8.87 4.17
CA LEU A 30 -1.16 9.99 4.37
C LEU A 30 0.14 9.80 3.57
N PHE A 31 0.74 8.61 3.62
CA PHE A 31 1.96 8.32 2.86
C PHE A 31 1.71 8.26 1.35
N GLY A 32 0.55 7.80 0.93
CA GLY A 32 0.13 7.88 -0.47
C GLY A 32 0.04 9.32 -0.97
N PHE A 33 -0.49 10.22 -0.14
CA PHE A 33 -0.54 11.65 -0.44
C PHE A 33 0.87 12.27 -0.52
N ILE A 34 1.76 11.94 0.44
CA ILE A 34 3.16 12.37 0.45
C ILE A 34 3.89 11.88 -0.81
N ALA A 35 3.53 10.71 -1.36
CA ALA A 35 4.14 10.21 -2.59
C ALA A 35 3.59 10.89 -3.85
N VAL A 36 2.25 11.04 -3.95
CA VAL A 36 1.58 11.48 -5.19
C VAL A 36 1.82 12.96 -5.49
N VAL A 37 1.82 13.82 -4.46
CA VAL A 37 1.95 15.28 -4.66
C VAL A 37 3.29 15.63 -5.30
N PRO A 38 4.46 15.23 -4.75
CA PRO A 38 5.75 15.56 -5.38
C PRO A 38 5.93 14.93 -6.77
N LEU A 39 5.38 13.72 -7.00
CA LEU A 39 5.41 13.09 -8.33
C LEU A 39 4.61 13.89 -9.36
N SER A 40 3.48 14.47 -8.94
CA SER A 40 2.67 15.32 -9.82
C SER A 40 3.38 16.64 -10.14
N GLU A 41 3.95 17.29 -9.11
CA GLU A 41 4.74 18.52 -9.28
C GLU A 41 5.94 18.27 -10.21
N ASN A 42 6.70 17.20 -9.99
CA ASN A 42 7.81 16.83 -10.85
C ASN A 42 7.38 16.59 -12.30
N SER A 43 6.22 15.97 -12.53
CA SER A 43 5.69 15.79 -13.89
C SER A 43 5.36 17.12 -14.57
N ASP A 44 4.87 18.11 -13.82
CA ASP A 44 4.57 19.45 -14.33
C ASP A 44 5.86 20.24 -14.60
N ASP A 45 6.85 20.22 -13.72
CA ASP A 45 8.15 20.87 -13.86
C ASP A 45 8.91 20.35 -15.09
N PHE A 46 8.82 19.05 -15.34
CA PHE A 46 9.42 18.40 -16.51
C PHE A 46 8.50 18.36 -17.75
N GLN A 47 7.40 19.12 -17.77
CA GLN A 47 6.46 19.23 -18.90
C GLN A 47 5.94 17.87 -19.41
N GLY A 48 5.71 16.92 -18.49
CA GLY A 48 5.25 15.57 -18.80
C GLY A 48 6.34 14.60 -19.27
N LYS A 49 7.59 15.03 -19.36
CA LYS A 49 8.73 14.13 -19.67
C LYS A 49 9.08 13.30 -18.42
N CYS A 50 9.48 12.05 -18.64
CA CYS A 50 9.85 11.17 -17.56
C CYS A 50 11.36 11.25 -17.27
N LEU A 51 11.72 11.63 -16.04
CA LEU A 51 13.10 11.72 -15.60
C LEU A 51 13.73 10.33 -15.34
N LEU A 52 12.90 9.35 -14.97
CA LEU A 52 13.37 8.01 -14.62
C LEU A 52 13.94 7.29 -15.83
N PHE A 53 15.16 6.75 -15.70
CA PHE A 53 15.88 6.07 -16.78
C PHE A 53 16.25 6.99 -17.97
N THR A 54 16.34 8.31 -17.74
CA THR A 54 16.81 9.25 -18.77
C THR A 54 18.31 9.08 -18.97
N GLU A 55 18.73 8.98 -20.22
CA GLU A 55 20.13 8.89 -20.63
C GLU A 55 20.60 10.21 -21.22
N GLY A 56 21.86 10.60 -20.93
CA GLY A 56 22.45 11.82 -21.43
C GLY A 56 23.94 11.85 -21.18
N MET A 57 24.61 12.80 -21.79
CA MET A 57 26.06 12.98 -21.63
C MET A 57 26.45 14.45 -21.44
N TRP A 58 27.56 14.69 -20.76
CA TRP A 58 28.16 16.00 -20.62
C TRP A 58 28.98 16.34 -21.84
N GLN A 59 28.69 17.46 -22.49
CA GLN A 59 29.44 17.98 -23.63
C GLN A 59 30.13 19.27 -23.25
N ASN A 60 31.44 19.38 -23.61
CA ASN A 60 32.21 20.59 -23.41
C ASN A 60 31.92 21.59 -24.52
N GLU A 61 31.34 22.72 -24.18
CA GLU A 61 31.10 23.83 -25.10
C GLU A 61 32.34 24.74 -25.15
N ASN A 62 33.20 24.52 -26.16
CA ASN A 62 34.42 25.29 -26.49
C ASN A 62 35.60 25.28 -25.48
N MET A 63 36.79 25.10 -26.03
CA MET A 63 38.09 24.97 -25.32
C MET A 63 38.51 26.16 -24.41
N THR A 64 37.73 27.24 -24.32
CA THR A 64 38.17 28.48 -23.69
C THR A 64 37.50 28.83 -22.36
N MET A 65 36.41 28.20 -21.95
CA MET A 65 35.70 28.60 -20.72
C MET A 65 35.29 27.48 -19.79
N GLY A 66 35.55 26.21 -20.07
CA GLY A 66 35.26 25.13 -19.11
C GLY A 66 33.75 24.95 -18.77
N LYS A 67 32.88 25.54 -19.58
CA LYS A 67 31.45 25.39 -19.40
C LYS A 67 31.00 24.04 -19.96
N GLN A 68 30.58 23.14 -19.10
CA GLN A 68 29.98 21.85 -19.49
C GLN A 68 28.46 22.00 -19.57
N ARG A 69 27.89 21.42 -20.60
CA ARG A 69 26.44 21.36 -20.78
C ARG A 69 25.99 19.91 -20.79
N PHE A 70 24.93 19.60 -20.03
CA PHE A 70 24.32 18.28 -20.09
C PHE A 70 23.36 18.20 -21.28
N ILE A 71 23.55 17.20 -22.12
CA ILE A 71 22.66 16.92 -23.26
C ILE A 71 21.92 15.62 -22.99
N VAL A 72 20.61 15.68 -22.96
CA VAL A 72 19.75 14.50 -22.89
C VAL A 72 19.74 13.83 -24.26
N GLU A 73 20.19 12.59 -24.34
CA GLU A 73 20.10 11.78 -25.56
C GLU A 73 18.72 11.19 -25.72
N GLU A 74 18.18 10.57 -24.64
CA GLU A 74 16.86 9.97 -24.66
C GLU A 74 16.18 10.18 -23.30
N TRP A 75 14.96 10.69 -23.32
CA TRP A 75 14.12 10.78 -22.14
C TRP A 75 13.62 9.40 -21.75
N GLY A 76 13.53 9.15 -20.46
CA GLY A 76 13.00 7.89 -19.96
C GLY A 76 11.56 7.59 -20.42
N PRO A 77 11.16 6.32 -20.39
CA PRO A 77 9.85 5.91 -20.89
C PRO A 77 8.73 6.55 -20.07
N GLU A 78 7.86 7.33 -20.72
CA GLU A 78 6.69 7.96 -20.07
C GLU A 78 5.82 6.95 -19.32
N SER A 79 5.77 5.71 -19.79
CA SER A 79 5.01 4.64 -19.16
C SER A 79 5.44 4.38 -17.72
N SER A 80 6.73 4.52 -17.39
CA SER A 80 7.24 4.32 -16.02
C SER A 80 6.72 5.39 -15.07
N CYS A 81 6.82 6.67 -15.43
CA CYS A 81 6.32 7.76 -14.60
C CYS A 81 4.79 7.71 -14.45
N ARG A 82 4.07 7.47 -15.56
CA ARG A 82 2.60 7.33 -15.54
C ARG A 82 2.16 6.14 -14.69
N PHE A 83 2.87 5.02 -14.74
CA PHE A 83 2.57 3.84 -13.94
C PHE A 83 2.71 4.13 -12.44
N ILE A 84 3.83 4.74 -12.02
CA ILE A 84 4.07 5.05 -10.61
C ILE A 84 3.01 6.02 -10.08
N THR A 85 2.71 7.09 -10.82
CA THR A 85 1.68 8.06 -10.44
C THR A 85 0.30 7.41 -10.37
N PHE A 86 -0.05 6.58 -11.36
CA PHE A 86 -1.32 5.85 -11.36
C PHE A 86 -1.45 4.93 -10.14
N VAL A 87 -0.41 4.14 -9.84
CA VAL A 87 -0.39 3.25 -8.66
C VAL A 87 -0.52 4.05 -7.37
N GLY A 88 0.18 5.17 -7.25
CA GLY A 88 0.08 6.07 -6.11
C GLY A 88 -1.36 6.59 -5.90
N ILE A 89 -2.00 7.08 -6.96
CA ILE A 89 -3.39 7.58 -6.91
C ILE A 89 -4.36 6.46 -6.55
N VAL A 90 -4.24 5.28 -7.17
CA VAL A 90 -5.12 4.14 -6.87
C VAL A 90 -4.95 3.70 -5.42
N SER A 91 -3.70 3.58 -4.93
CA SER A 91 -3.40 3.24 -3.53
C SER A 91 -4.02 4.26 -2.56
N LEU A 92 -3.93 5.55 -2.87
CA LEU A 92 -4.50 6.64 -2.08
C LEU A 92 -6.03 6.55 -2.02
N ILE A 93 -6.71 6.36 -3.14
CA ILE A 93 -8.17 6.22 -3.20
C ILE A 93 -8.61 4.97 -2.44
N LEU A 94 -7.95 3.83 -2.65
CA LEU A 94 -8.28 2.57 -1.98
C LEU A 94 -8.10 2.68 -0.46
N SER A 95 -7.01 3.29 0.00
CA SER A 95 -6.78 3.49 1.44
C SER A 95 -7.84 4.40 2.07
N ALA A 96 -8.26 5.48 1.38
CA ALA A 96 -9.33 6.37 1.84
C ALA A 96 -10.68 5.63 1.96
N VAL A 97 -11.06 4.88 0.93
CA VAL A 97 -12.33 4.11 0.91
C VAL A 97 -12.33 3.04 2.00
N GLN A 98 -11.23 2.31 2.15
CA GLN A 98 -11.12 1.26 3.17
C GLN A 98 -11.03 1.83 4.59
N ALA A 99 -10.34 2.96 4.79
CA ALA A 99 -10.34 3.67 6.07
C ALA A 99 -11.74 4.08 6.48
N TRP A 100 -12.50 4.69 5.55
CA TRP A 100 -13.90 5.09 5.77
C TRP A 100 -14.79 3.89 6.11
N ARG A 101 -14.68 2.82 5.34
CA ARG A 101 -15.45 1.58 5.57
C ARG A 101 -15.13 0.98 6.95
N THR A 102 -13.84 0.84 7.28
CA THR A 102 -13.40 0.26 8.56
C THR A 102 -13.82 1.13 9.74
N PHE A 103 -13.72 2.44 9.61
CA PHE A 103 -14.20 3.40 10.62
C PHE A 103 -15.72 3.27 10.84
N PHE A 104 -16.50 3.14 9.77
CA PHE A 104 -17.96 2.96 9.86
C PHE A 104 -18.34 1.66 10.57
N PHE A 105 -17.62 0.55 10.30
CA PHE A 105 -17.85 -0.72 10.98
C PHE A 105 -17.46 -0.67 12.45
N LEU A 106 -16.37 0.01 12.79
CA LEU A 106 -15.96 0.23 14.16
C LEU A 106 -17.03 0.99 14.97
N CYS A 107 -17.68 2.00 14.36
CA CYS A 107 -18.73 2.78 15.01
C CYS A 107 -20.06 1.99 15.14
N LYS A 108 -20.37 1.11 14.19
CA LYS A 108 -21.66 0.43 14.10
C LYS A 108 -21.68 -0.97 14.73
N GLY A 109 -20.50 -1.56 15.00
CA GLY A 109 -20.36 -2.88 15.60
C GLY A 109 -20.93 -3.99 14.70
N HIS A 110 -20.70 -3.90 13.39
CA HIS A 110 -21.18 -4.90 12.43
C HIS A 110 -20.06 -5.89 12.10
N ASP A 111 -20.39 -7.18 12.17
CA ASP A 111 -19.44 -8.24 11.83
C ASP A 111 -19.35 -8.40 10.31
N ASP A 112 -18.11 -8.33 9.77
CA ASP A 112 -17.85 -8.64 8.38
C ASP A 112 -18.07 -10.14 8.10
N SER A 113 -18.78 -10.45 7.02
CA SER A 113 -18.87 -11.84 6.54
C SER A 113 -17.47 -12.35 6.13
N LEU A 114 -17.21 -13.64 6.32
CA LEU A 114 -15.94 -14.30 5.97
C LEU A 114 -15.54 -14.00 4.51
N PHE A 115 -16.50 -13.95 3.61
CA PHE A 115 -16.27 -13.66 2.20
C PHE A 115 -15.68 -12.25 1.98
N HIS A 116 -16.19 -11.24 2.68
CA HIS A 116 -15.65 -9.88 2.60
C HIS A 116 -14.24 -9.78 3.20
N ALA A 117 -13.96 -10.51 4.28
CA ALA A 117 -12.62 -10.55 4.87
C ALA A 117 -11.60 -11.17 3.89
N PHE A 118 -12.00 -12.23 3.17
CA PHE A 118 -11.18 -12.87 2.16
C PHE A 118 -10.93 -11.97 0.94
N LEU A 119 -11.96 -11.30 0.42
CA LEU A 119 -11.80 -10.32 -0.67
C LEU A 119 -10.89 -9.16 -0.27
N ASN A 120 -11.00 -8.68 0.97
CA ASN A 120 -10.10 -7.64 1.47
C ASN A 120 -8.65 -8.11 1.55
N LEU A 121 -8.40 -9.36 1.94
CA LEU A 121 -7.07 -9.95 1.93
C LEU A 121 -6.48 -10.01 0.51
N LEU A 122 -7.24 -10.46 -0.47
CA LEU A 122 -6.80 -10.49 -1.88
C LEU A 122 -6.49 -9.09 -2.41
N LEU A 123 -7.32 -8.11 -2.08
CA LEU A 123 -7.09 -6.72 -2.45
C LEU A 123 -5.78 -6.19 -1.84
N CYS A 124 -5.54 -6.42 -0.55
CA CYS A 124 -4.32 -6.00 0.12
C CYS A 124 -3.07 -6.64 -0.50
N LEU A 125 -3.11 -7.94 -0.81
CA LEU A 125 -2.02 -8.65 -1.49
C LEU A 125 -1.70 -8.05 -2.86
N LEU A 126 -2.73 -7.75 -3.66
CA LEU A 126 -2.57 -7.12 -4.97
C LEU A 126 -1.91 -5.75 -4.85
N VAL A 127 -2.40 -4.91 -3.92
CA VAL A 127 -1.88 -3.55 -3.71
C VAL A 127 -0.44 -3.59 -3.21
N VAL A 128 -0.08 -4.47 -2.26
CA VAL A 128 1.30 -4.67 -1.79
C VAL A 128 2.22 -4.97 -2.96
N PHE A 129 1.83 -5.89 -3.84
CA PHE A 129 2.64 -6.26 -4.99
C PHE A 129 2.84 -5.08 -5.95
N VAL A 130 1.76 -4.38 -6.31
CA VAL A 130 1.81 -3.29 -7.31
C VAL A 130 2.57 -2.07 -6.76
N VAL A 131 2.39 -1.72 -5.48
CA VAL A 131 3.13 -0.62 -4.82
C VAL A 131 4.62 -0.98 -4.68
N PHE A 132 4.96 -2.23 -4.41
CA PHE A 132 6.34 -2.70 -4.40
C PHE A 132 7.02 -2.51 -5.77
N VAL A 133 6.35 -2.92 -6.84
CA VAL A 133 6.86 -2.74 -8.20
C VAL A 133 7.04 -1.24 -8.52
N ALA A 134 6.08 -0.39 -8.18
CA ALA A 134 6.16 1.05 -8.39
C ALA A 134 7.33 1.67 -7.61
N GLY A 135 7.51 1.31 -6.33
CA GLY A 135 8.63 1.77 -5.49
C GLY A 135 9.98 1.33 -6.05
N THR A 136 10.07 0.10 -6.54
CA THR A 136 11.31 -0.42 -7.17
C THR A 136 11.64 0.32 -8.47
N ILE A 137 10.67 0.53 -9.36
CA ILE A 137 10.86 1.28 -10.61
C ILE A 137 11.29 2.71 -10.29
N SER A 138 10.66 3.37 -9.31
CA SER A 138 11.03 4.71 -8.87
C SER A 138 12.46 4.77 -8.36
N SER A 139 12.87 3.83 -7.50
CA SER A 139 14.20 3.83 -6.89
C SER A 139 15.30 3.52 -7.92
N VAL A 140 15.10 2.50 -8.76
CA VAL A 140 16.08 2.11 -9.78
C VAL A 140 16.17 3.17 -10.87
N GLY A 141 15.03 3.70 -11.34
CA GLY A 141 15.00 4.71 -12.39
C GLY A 141 15.63 6.03 -11.95
N PHE A 142 15.43 6.43 -10.69
CA PHE A 142 16.05 7.63 -10.14
C PHE A 142 17.56 7.44 -9.91
N SER A 143 17.99 6.25 -9.45
CA SER A 143 19.42 5.93 -9.35
C SER A 143 20.10 5.97 -10.71
N ALA A 144 19.48 5.40 -11.75
CA ALA A 144 20.02 5.44 -13.11
C ALA A 144 20.18 6.86 -13.63
N TRP A 145 19.20 7.75 -13.37
CA TRP A 145 19.32 9.18 -13.68
C TRP A 145 20.50 9.83 -12.93
N CYS A 146 20.59 9.64 -11.61
CA CYS A 146 21.68 10.20 -10.82
C CYS A 146 23.05 9.70 -11.28
N ASP A 147 23.17 8.43 -11.65
CA ASP A 147 24.40 7.85 -12.18
C ASP A 147 24.78 8.51 -13.53
N ALA A 148 23.82 8.72 -14.42
CA ALA A 148 24.07 9.35 -15.72
C ALA A 148 24.55 10.80 -15.60
N VAL A 149 24.01 11.57 -14.66
CA VAL A 149 24.41 12.99 -14.48
C VAL A 149 25.68 13.18 -13.66
N THR A 150 26.11 12.20 -12.86
CA THR A 150 27.34 12.25 -12.08
C THR A 150 28.50 11.50 -12.74
N GLU A 151 28.29 10.85 -13.88
CA GLU A 151 29.32 10.10 -14.59
C GLU A 151 30.45 11.03 -15.12
N ASN A 152 31.68 10.50 -15.18
CA ASN A 152 32.88 11.16 -15.73
C ASN A 152 33.42 12.37 -14.98
N GLY A 153 33.18 12.50 -13.68
CA GLY A 153 33.79 13.58 -12.87
C GLY A 153 33.31 14.97 -13.29
N ALA A 154 32.10 15.04 -13.81
CA ALA A 154 31.40 16.29 -14.09
C ALA A 154 31.19 17.09 -12.81
N MET A 155 31.19 18.40 -12.88
CA MET A 155 30.65 19.25 -11.81
C MET A 155 29.16 19.50 -12.13
N PRO A 156 28.23 19.17 -11.23
CA PRO A 156 28.32 18.90 -9.79
C PRO A 156 28.71 17.46 -9.42
N SER A 157 29.30 17.31 -8.23
CA SER A 157 29.81 16.04 -7.73
C SER A 157 28.74 15.13 -7.12
N SER A 158 27.55 15.66 -6.90
CA SER A 158 26.40 14.93 -6.35
C SER A 158 25.12 15.21 -7.15
N CYS A 159 24.19 14.25 -7.14
CA CYS A 159 22.90 14.40 -7.79
C CYS A 159 22.02 15.50 -7.13
N GLU A 160 22.22 15.74 -5.84
CA GLU A 160 21.56 16.80 -5.08
C GLU A 160 22.05 18.20 -5.53
N ASP A 161 23.36 18.41 -5.69
CA ASP A 161 23.93 19.69 -6.15
C ASP A 161 23.44 20.07 -7.56
N LEU A 162 22.95 19.08 -8.32
CA LEU A 162 22.46 19.30 -9.67
C LEU A 162 21.17 20.13 -9.71
N GLN A 163 20.36 20.10 -8.64
CA GLN A 163 19.14 20.91 -8.59
C GLN A 163 19.41 22.42 -8.52
N ASP A 164 20.61 22.80 -8.02
CA ASP A 164 21.06 24.20 -7.96
C ASP A 164 21.73 24.67 -9.27
N THR A 165 21.92 23.76 -10.22
CA THR A 165 22.57 24.04 -11.50
C THR A 165 21.54 24.06 -12.62
N ASP A 166 21.43 25.15 -13.37
CA ASP A 166 20.58 25.20 -14.55
C ASP A 166 21.14 24.30 -15.66
N LEU A 167 20.45 23.21 -15.92
CA LEU A 167 20.84 22.22 -16.95
C LEU A 167 20.54 22.69 -18.38
N GLU A 168 19.95 23.88 -18.55
CA GLU A 168 19.54 24.44 -19.86
C GLU A 168 18.65 23.47 -20.69
N LEU A 169 17.93 22.55 -20.02
CA LEU A 169 17.06 21.55 -20.65
C LEU A 169 15.69 22.12 -21.06
N GLY A 170 15.43 23.38 -20.75
CA GLY A 170 14.12 24.03 -20.96
C GLY A 170 13.02 23.50 -20.02
N VAL A 171 13.41 22.85 -18.93
CA VAL A 171 12.56 22.34 -17.86
C VAL A 171 13.04 22.90 -16.52
N ASP A 172 12.17 22.98 -15.53
CA ASP A 172 12.53 23.41 -14.18
C ASP A 172 13.10 22.23 -13.38
N ASN A 173 14.41 22.27 -13.10
CA ASN A 173 15.09 21.20 -12.35
C ASN A 173 15.44 21.59 -10.91
N ASN A 174 14.92 22.71 -10.38
CA ASN A 174 15.34 23.26 -9.09
C ASN A 174 14.95 22.39 -7.87
N SER A 175 14.00 21.46 -7.99
CA SER A 175 13.48 20.70 -6.85
C SER A 175 13.36 19.20 -7.12
N PHE A 176 13.88 18.71 -8.25
CA PHE A 176 13.63 17.32 -8.67
C PHE A 176 14.14 16.27 -7.66
N TYR A 177 15.32 16.53 -7.06
CA TYR A 177 15.90 15.60 -6.10
C TYR A 177 15.06 15.47 -4.84
N ASP A 178 14.65 16.60 -4.27
CA ASP A 178 13.82 16.65 -3.08
C ASP A 178 12.44 16.05 -3.35
N GLN A 179 11.83 16.35 -4.50
CA GLN A 179 10.54 15.80 -4.91
C GLN A 179 10.60 14.26 -5.01
N PHE A 180 11.65 13.71 -5.66
CA PHE A 180 11.82 12.27 -5.76
C PHE A 180 12.16 11.62 -4.44
N ALA A 181 13.00 12.22 -3.61
CA ALA A 181 13.35 11.70 -2.28
C ALA A 181 12.10 11.60 -1.38
N ILE A 182 11.26 12.64 -1.35
CA ILE A 182 10.00 12.67 -0.60
C ILE A 182 9.03 11.62 -1.17
N ALA A 183 8.91 11.54 -2.50
CA ALA A 183 8.03 10.56 -3.15
C ALA A 183 8.45 9.13 -2.85
N GLN A 184 9.73 8.80 -2.91
CA GLN A 184 10.25 7.48 -2.55
C GLN A 184 9.97 7.13 -1.10
N PHE A 185 10.21 8.06 -0.18
CA PHE A 185 9.86 7.87 1.23
C PHE A 185 8.37 7.56 1.39
N GLY A 186 7.50 8.31 0.71
CA GLY A 186 6.05 8.08 0.72
C GLY A 186 5.66 6.70 0.18
N LEU A 187 6.22 6.29 -0.97
CA LEU A 187 5.95 4.99 -1.60
C LEU A 187 6.37 3.81 -0.70
N TRP A 188 7.59 3.83 -0.15
CA TRP A 188 8.07 2.76 0.71
C TRP A 188 7.33 2.69 2.05
N SER A 189 6.99 3.85 2.63
CA SER A 189 6.19 3.91 3.86
C SER A 189 4.75 3.40 3.62
N ALA A 190 4.14 3.77 2.49
CA ALA A 190 2.84 3.24 2.08
C ALA A 190 2.88 1.72 1.88
N TRP A 191 3.94 1.20 1.24
CA TRP A 191 4.15 -0.24 1.07
C TRP A 191 4.21 -0.99 2.41
N LEU A 192 4.95 -0.46 3.39
CA LEU A 192 4.99 -1.04 4.74
C LEU A 192 3.62 -1.05 5.42
N CYS A 193 2.83 0.02 5.26
CA CYS A 193 1.46 0.08 5.78
C CYS A 193 0.58 -1.00 5.14
N TRP A 194 0.63 -1.16 3.80
CA TRP A 194 -0.13 -2.19 3.09
C TRP A 194 0.29 -3.60 3.47
N LEU A 195 1.59 -3.82 3.71
CA LEU A 195 2.10 -5.09 4.22
C LEU A 195 1.55 -5.41 5.61
N GLY A 196 1.54 -4.44 6.52
CA GLY A 196 0.90 -4.56 7.83
C GLY A 196 -0.59 -4.86 7.73
N LEU A 197 -1.31 -4.18 6.82
CA LEU A 197 -2.73 -4.44 6.54
C LEU A 197 -2.98 -5.86 6.03
N THR A 198 -2.09 -6.37 5.19
CA THR A 198 -2.15 -7.75 4.69
C THR A 198 -2.01 -8.76 5.82
N VAL A 199 -1.06 -8.54 6.74
CA VAL A 199 -0.88 -9.40 7.93
C VAL A 199 -2.13 -9.38 8.81
N LEU A 200 -2.68 -8.19 9.11
CA LEU A 200 -3.91 -8.07 9.90
C LEU A 200 -5.11 -8.71 9.19
N ALA A 201 -5.26 -8.53 7.88
CA ALA A 201 -6.32 -9.17 7.12
C ALA A 201 -6.20 -10.70 7.13
N PHE A 202 -4.99 -11.24 7.00
CA PHE A 202 -4.74 -12.67 7.13
C PHE A 202 -5.10 -13.22 8.51
N LEU A 203 -4.66 -12.55 9.58
CA LEU A 203 -5.00 -12.94 10.95
C LEU A 203 -6.52 -12.91 11.19
N LYS A 204 -7.22 -11.91 10.64
CA LYS A 204 -8.69 -11.82 10.72
C LYS A 204 -9.37 -13.00 10.04
N VAL A 205 -8.95 -13.34 8.80
CA VAL A 205 -9.50 -14.49 8.07
C VAL A 205 -9.23 -15.80 8.82
N TYR A 206 -8.01 -15.99 9.31
CA TYR A 206 -7.64 -17.17 10.08
C TYR A 206 -8.48 -17.32 11.37
N HIS A 207 -8.66 -16.23 12.10
CA HIS A 207 -9.46 -16.22 13.32
C HIS A 207 -10.93 -16.54 13.04
N ASN A 208 -11.51 -15.92 11.99
CA ASN A 208 -12.89 -16.18 11.59
C ASN A 208 -13.11 -17.63 11.15
N HIS A 209 -12.16 -18.21 10.40
CA HIS A 209 -12.23 -19.61 10.00
C HIS A 209 -12.22 -20.57 11.21
N ARG A 210 -11.33 -20.33 12.15
CA ARG A 210 -11.26 -21.10 13.40
C ARG A 210 -12.55 -21.02 14.22
N GLN A 211 -13.20 -19.85 14.27
CA GLN A 211 -14.47 -19.70 14.97
C GLN A 211 -15.59 -20.47 14.30
N GLN A 212 -15.64 -20.50 12.95
CA GLN A 212 -16.62 -21.29 12.22
C GLN A 212 -16.46 -22.80 12.48
N GLU A 213 -15.23 -23.31 12.43
CA GLU A 213 -14.97 -24.74 12.74
C GLU A 213 -15.43 -25.11 14.16
N LEU A 214 -15.22 -24.23 15.15
CA LEU A 214 -15.70 -24.46 16.51
C LEU A 214 -17.22 -24.45 16.59
N LEU A 215 -17.90 -23.54 15.91
CA LEU A 215 -19.35 -23.47 15.86
C LEU A 215 -19.95 -24.72 15.20
N ASP A 216 -19.37 -25.17 14.09
CA ASP A 216 -19.84 -26.37 13.37
C ASP A 216 -19.66 -27.62 14.26
N SER A 217 -18.56 -27.74 14.97
CA SER A 217 -18.35 -28.85 15.91
C SER A 217 -19.34 -28.84 17.08
N LEU A 218 -19.67 -27.67 17.62
CA LEU A 218 -20.67 -27.51 18.68
C LEU A 218 -22.09 -27.80 18.19
N VAL A 219 -22.42 -27.41 16.95
CA VAL A 219 -23.73 -27.73 16.33
C VAL A 219 -23.85 -29.22 16.15
N GLN A 220 -22.81 -29.90 15.64
CA GLN A 220 -22.79 -31.34 15.46
C GLN A 220 -22.94 -32.10 16.77
N GLU A 221 -22.23 -31.66 17.83
CA GLU A 221 -22.36 -32.24 19.19
C GLU A 221 -23.78 -32.06 19.74
N LYS A 222 -24.38 -30.88 19.55
CA LYS A 222 -25.74 -30.59 19.96
C LYS A 222 -26.75 -31.48 19.21
N GLU A 223 -26.58 -31.70 17.93
CA GLU A 223 -27.45 -32.60 17.14
C GLU A 223 -27.36 -34.06 17.62
N LEU A 224 -26.15 -34.54 17.95
CA LEU A 224 -25.91 -35.85 18.53
C LEU A 224 -26.63 -36.01 19.88
N LEU A 225 -26.56 -34.98 20.73
CA LEU A 225 -27.21 -34.99 22.03
C LEU A 225 -28.77 -34.93 21.91
N LEU A 226 -29.32 -34.20 20.94
CA LEU A 226 -30.76 -34.12 20.68
C LEU A 226 -31.29 -35.36 19.96
N GLY A 227 -30.48 -36.05 19.15
CA GLY A 227 -30.86 -37.30 18.51
C GLY A 227 -30.91 -38.53 19.46
N HIS A 228 -30.25 -38.46 20.59
CA HIS A 228 -30.21 -39.57 21.58
C HIS A 228 -31.48 -39.80 22.41
N PRO A 229 -32.36 -38.82 22.74
CA PRO A 229 -33.51 -39.05 23.60
C PRO A 229 -34.67 -39.79 22.89
N LEU A 230 -34.79 -39.73 21.57
CA LEU A 230 -35.87 -40.38 20.83
C LEU A 230 -35.68 -41.90 20.65
N GLN A 231 -34.42 -42.36 20.57
CA GLN A 231 -34.11 -43.78 20.41
C GLN A 231 -34.31 -44.58 21.72
N ARG A 232 -34.09 -43.96 22.88
CA ARG A 232 -34.29 -44.61 24.19
C ARG A 232 -35.78 -44.75 24.57
N SER A 233 -36.61 -43.84 24.10
CA SER A 233 -38.09 -43.94 24.33
C SER A 233 -38.76 -45.01 23.47
N SER A 234 -38.25 -45.30 22.28
CA SER A 234 -38.78 -46.34 21.39
C SER A 234 -38.44 -47.77 21.87
N TYR A 235 -37.22 -47.93 22.45
CA TYR A 235 -36.79 -49.27 22.96
C TYR A 235 -37.56 -49.69 24.21
N ASN A 236 -37.93 -48.79 25.12
CA ASN A 236 -38.69 -49.09 26.32
C ASN A 236 -40.18 -49.39 26.07
N ARG A 237 -40.75 -48.98 24.94
CA ARG A 237 -42.15 -49.27 24.60
C ARG A 237 -42.32 -50.69 24.02
N ASN A 238 -41.29 -51.28 23.46
CA ASN A 238 -41.35 -52.62 22.88
C ASN A 238 -40.98 -53.76 23.89
N ALA A 239 -40.60 -53.39 25.12
CA ALA A 239 -40.26 -54.36 26.17
C ALA A 239 -41.39 -54.62 27.17
N MET A 240 -42.62 -54.05 26.93
CA MET A 240 -43.83 -54.29 27.76
C MET A 240 -45.01 -54.87 26.93
N ILE A 241 -44.74 -55.78 25.95
CA ILE A 241 -45.77 -56.62 25.34
C ILE A 241 -45.32 -58.07 25.45
#